data_94804a26caa1610a1c3de5042d8c8f0c
#
_entry.id   94804a26caa1610a1c3de5042d8c8f0c
#
_cell.length_a   1.000
_cell.length_b   1.000
_cell.length_c   1.000
_cell.angle_alpha   90.00
_cell.angle_beta   90.00
_cell.angle_gamma   90.00
#
_symmetry.space_group_name_H-M   'P 1'
#
loop_
_entity.id
_entity.type
_entity.pdbx_description
1 polymer ?
#
loop_
_entity_poly.entity_id
_entity_poly.type
_entity_poly.pdbx_seq_one_letter_code
_entity_poly.pdbx_strand_id
1 'polypeptide(L)'
;MKKYKSKIGWGIVAFITLILGTETAIFTFNKQWNGLYILLPVTIFIVYVFLSIHYFVGENVLIVKSAFGMKTTVNINSIRKIKETNNPISSPAASLDRIEIFYEKQSVIISPKQKTEFINHLLSINPRIEVIYKAK
;
A
#
# COMPACT_ATOMS: atom_id res chain seq x y z
N MET A 1 -10.71 -16.85 3.80
CA MET A 1 -10.10 -15.57 3.37
C MET A 1 -8.60 -15.61 3.57
N LYS A 2 -7.83 -15.38 2.52
CA LYS A 2 -6.37 -15.31 2.59
C LYS A 2 -5.91 -13.86 2.77
N LYS A 3 -5.05 -13.63 3.76
CA LYS A 3 -4.53 -12.30 4.08
C LYS A 3 -3.21 -12.05 3.36
N TYR A 4 -3.12 -10.93 2.67
CA TYR A 4 -1.90 -10.42 2.06
C TYR A 4 -1.49 -9.10 2.73
N LYS A 5 -0.21 -8.95 3.01
CA LYS A 5 0.36 -7.70 3.56
C LYS A 5 0.72 -6.76 2.41
N SER A 6 0.66 -5.46 2.67
CA SER A 6 1.22 -4.46 1.77
C SER A 6 2.74 -4.57 1.72
N LYS A 7 3.31 -4.35 0.53
CA LYS A 7 4.75 -4.20 0.35
C LYS A 7 5.15 -2.82 0.87
N ILE A 8 6.17 -2.78 1.70
CA ILE A 8 6.77 -1.53 2.15
C ILE A 8 7.91 -1.20 1.20
N GLY A 9 7.85 -0.04 0.55
CA GLY A 9 8.90 0.43 -0.36
C GLY A 9 10.10 0.95 0.41
N TRP A 10 11.23 0.27 0.33
CA TRP A 10 12.47 0.68 1.00
C TRP A 10 12.90 2.11 0.64
N GLY A 11 12.66 2.56 -0.60
CA GLY A 11 12.92 3.95 -1.00
C GLY A 11 12.11 4.97 -0.21
N ILE A 12 10.82 4.68 0.04
CA ILE A 12 9.95 5.54 0.84
C ILE A 12 10.40 5.52 2.32
N VAL A 13 10.73 4.36 2.83
CA VAL A 13 11.25 4.21 4.21
C VAL A 13 12.56 4.99 4.37
N ALA A 14 13.51 4.83 3.45
CA ALA A 14 14.78 5.56 3.48
C ALA A 14 14.57 7.08 3.42
N PHE A 15 13.69 7.56 2.55
CA PHE A 15 13.37 8.98 2.43
C PHE A 15 12.77 9.56 3.72
N ILE A 16 11.78 8.86 4.30
CA ILE A 16 11.16 9.29 5.57
C ILE A 16 12.19 9.25 6.71
N THR A 17 13.02 8.20 6.78
CA THR A 17 14.07 8.07 7.80
C THR A 17 15.09 9.20 7.69
N LEU A 18 15.46 9.60 6.46
CA LEU A 18 16.37 10.70 6.23
C LEU A 18 15.77 12.02 6.76
N ILE A 19 14.50 12.32 6.43
CA ILE A 19 13.83 13.53 6.91
C ILE A 19 13.75 13.54 8.44
N LEU A 20 13.23 12.49 9.03
CA LEU A 20 13.05 12.40 10.48
C LEU A 20 14.41 12.43 11.21
N GLY A 21 15.44 11.82 10.63
CA GLY A 21 16.79 11.83 11.17
C GLY A 21 17.43 13.22 11.13
N THR A 22 17.28 13.97 10.03
CA THR A 22 17.78 15.34 9.92
C THR A 22 17.07 16.28 10.90
N GLU A 23 15.75 16.20 11.01
CA GLU A 23 14.98 16.99 11.98
C GLU A 23 15.40 16.66 13.42
N THR A 24 15.56 15.39 13.76
CA THR A 24 16.04 14.99 15.09
C THR A 24 17.42 15.56 15.40
N ALA A 25 18.34 15.53 14.43
CA ALA A 25 19.67 16.10 14.58
C ALA A 25 19.60 17.62 14.81
N ILE A 26 18.82 18.35 13.99
CA ILE A 26 18.65 19.81 14.11
C ILE A 26 18.11 20.19 15.50
N PHE A 27 17.07 19.51 15.98
CA PHE A 27 16.49 19.80 17.29
C PHE A 27 17.46 19.50 18.44
N THR A 28 18.25 18.44 18.31
CA THR A 28 19.24 18.07 19.31
C THR A 28 20.39 19.07 19.37
N PHE A 29 20.94 19.47 18.22
CA PHE A 29 22.03 20.45 18.16
C PHE A 29 21.60 21.83 18.67
N ASN A 30 20.39 22.24 18.36
CA ASN A 30 19.83 23.53 18.80
C ASN A 30 19.27 23.50 20.24
N LYS A 31 19.37 22.35 20.92
CA LYS A 31 18.79 22.12 22.28
C LYS A 31 17.29 22.42 22.34
N GLN A 32 16.58 22.25 21.22
CA GLN A 32 15.14 22.48 21.11
C GLN A 32 14.37 21.19 21.40
N TRP A 33 14.39 20.76 22.62
CA TRP A 33 13.74 19.50 23.06
C TRP A 33 12.23 19.43 22.78
N ASN A 34 11.58 20.61 22.73
CA ASN A 34 10.14 20.68 22.43
C ASN A 34 9.79 20.10 21.03
N GLY A 35 10.70 20.20 20.06
CA GLY A 35 10.51 19.62 18.73
C GLY A 35 10.40 18.10 18.75
N LEU A 36 11.11 17.44 19.66
CA LEU A 36 11.08 15.97 19.78
C LEU A 36 9.74 15.45 20.28
N TYR A 37 9.00 16.22 21.09
CA TYR A 37 7.65 15.85 21.55
C TYR A 37 6.63 15.79 20.41
N ILE A 38 6.86 16.54 19.34
CA ILE A 38 6.02 16.50 18.12
C ILE A 38 6.50 15.40 17.18
N LEU A 39 7.82 15.28 17.02
CA LEU A 39 8.42 14.35 16.07
C LEU A 39 8.13 12.89 16.41
N LEU A 40 8.15 12.53 17.70
CA LEU A 40 7.94 11.18 18.17
C LEU A 40 6.52 10.65 17.85
N PRO A 41 5.42 11.33 18.18
CA PRO A 41 4.09 10.87 17.81
C PRO A 41 3.86 10.86 16.30
N VAL A 42 4.46 11.79 15.53
CA VAL A 42 4.40 11.78 14.06
C VAL A 42 5.07 10.53 13.50
N THR A 43 6.23 10.16 14.02
CA THR A 43 6.94 8.94 13.61
C THR A 43 6.11 7.70 13.89
N ILE A 44 5.57 7.57 15.11
CA ILE A 44 4.72 6.44 15.51
C ILE A 44 3.50 6.36 14.58
N PHE A 45 2.88 7.49 14.26
CA PHE A 45 1.73 7.57 13.38
C PHE A 45 2.05 7.09 11.96
N ILE A 46 3.18 7.52 11.38
CA ILE A 46 3.63 7.07 10.06
C ILE A 46 3.84 5.56 10.04
N VAL A 47 4.54 5.00 11.04
CA VAL A 47 4.75 3.56 11.16
C VAL A 47 3.42 2.82 11.27
N TYR A 48 2.49 3.32 12.08
CA TYR A 48 1.15 2.74 12.20
C TYR A 48 0.41 2.71 10.86
N VAL A 49 0.43 3.80 10.09
CA VAL A 49 -0.20 3.87 8.76
C VAL A 49 0.35 2.79 7.84
N PHE A 50 1.67 2.64 7.76
CA PHE A 50 2.30 1.63 6.88
C PHE A 50 1.99 0.19 7.29
N LEU A 51 1.94 -0.09 8.59
CA LEU A 51 1.64 -1.43 9.09
C LEU A 51 0.16 -1.80 9.03
N SER A 52 -0.73 -0.83 8.89
CA SER A 52 -2.19 -1.03 8.91
C SER A 52 -2.76 -1.49 7.58
N ILE A 53 -2.00 -1.40 6.48
CA ILE A 53 -2.49 -1.73 5.14
C ILE A 53 -2.44 -3.23 4.90
N HIS A 54 -3.60 -3.83 4.69
CA HIS A 54 -3.75 -5.27 4.44
C HIS A 54 -4.80 -5.52 3.35
N TYR A 55 -4.63 -6.64 2.65
CA TYR A 55 -5.55 -7.10 1.62
C TYR A 55 -6.08 -8.48 1.99
N PHE A 56 -7.37 -8.71 1.84
CA PHE A 56 -8.00 -9.99 2.12
C PHE A 56 -8.71 -10.47 0.87
N VAL A 57 -8.34 -11.66 0.39
CA VAL A 57 -8.98 -12.32 -0.74
C VAL A 57 -9.87 -13.42 -0.20
N GLY A 58 -11.18 -13.30 -0.42
CA GLY A 58 -12.18 -14.33 -0.13
C GLY A 58 -12.58 -15.08 -1.41
N GLU A 59 -13.65 -15.85 -1.33
CA GLU A 59 -14.13 -16.64 -2.48
C GLU A 59 -14.56 -15.77 -3.67
N ASN A 60 -15.26 -14.66 -3.42
CA ASN A 60 -15.75 -13.75 -4.46
C ASN A 60 -15.45 -12.28 -4.15
N VAL A 61 -14.74 -12.01 -3.06
CA VAL A 61 -14.57 -10.65 -2.54
C VAL A 61 -13.11 -10.36 -2.22
N LEU A 62 -12.63 -9.25 -2.74
CA LEU A 62 -11.37 -8.63 -2.35
C LEU A 62 -11.66 -7.45 -1.42
N ILE A 63 -11.12 -7.50 -0.21
CA ILE A 63 -11.21 -6.41 0.76
C ILE A 63 -9.84 -5.74 0.87
N VAL A 64 -9.79 -4.47 0.49
CA VAL A 64 -8.62 -3.60 0.65
C VAL A 64 -8.82 -2.80 1.93
N LYS A 65 -8.04 -3.11 2.96
CA LYS A 65 -8.05 -2.38 4.23
C LYS A 65 -6.91 -1.37 4.24
N SER A 66 -7.28 -0.10 4.27
CA SER A 66 -6.35 1.02 4.39
C SER A 66 -6.11 1.40 5.86
N ALA A 67 -5.18 2.31 6.08
CA ALA A 67 -5.07 3.01 7.34
C ALA A 67 -6.42 3.67 7.72
N PHE A 68 -6.63 3.95 9.00
CA PHE A 68 -7.87 4.54 9.54
C PHE A 68 -9.14 3.68 9.41
N GLY A 69 -9.00 2.37 9.18
CA GLY A 69 -10.15 1.47 9.13
C GLY A 69 -11.00 1.58 7.85
N MET A 70 -10.59 2.41 6.89
CA MET A 70 -11.26 2.47 5.59
C MET A 70 -11.14 1.14 4.88
N LYS A 71 -12.27 0.62 4.40
CA LYS A 71 -12.36 -0.65 3.68
C LYS A 71 -12.95 -0.42 2.31
N THR A 72 -12.26 -0.84 1.28
CA THR A 72 -12.80 -0.92 -0.07
C THR A 72 -13.09 -2.39 -0.36
N THR A 73 -14.34 -2.68 -0.68
CA THR A 73 -14.78 -4.03 -1.02
C THR A 73 -14.99 -4.12 -2.52
N VAL A 74 -14.31 -5.06 -3.16
CA VAL A 74 -14.35 -5.28 -4.61
C VAL A 74 -14.85 -6.68 -4.87
N ASN A 75 -15.89 -6.83 -5.70
CA ASN A 75 -16.31 -8.14 -6.17
C ASN A 75 -15.30 -8.64 -7.21
N ILE A 76 -14.69 -9.80 -6.96
CA ILE A 76 -13.64 -10.36 -7.84
C ILE A 76 -14.18 -10.66 -9.23
N ASN A 77 -15.46 -11.05 -9.34
CA ASN A 77 -16.10 -11.32 -10.64
C ASN A 77 -16.33 -10.04 -11.47
N SER A 78 -16.34 -8.87 -10.84
CA SER A 78 -16.44 -7.57 -11.52
C SER A 78 -15.08 -7.00 -11.95
N ILE A 79 -13.98 -7.64 -11.57
CA ILE A 79 -12.64 -7.23 -11.97
C ILE A 79 -12.45 -7.59 -13.46
N ARG A 80 -12.11 -6.60 -14.26
CA ARG A 80 -11.88 -6.77 -15.70
C ARG A 80 -10.39 -6.82 -16.04
N LYS A 81 -9.60 -6.00 -15.32
CA LYS A 81 -8.20 -5.79 -15.67
C LYS A 81 -7.34 -5.52 -14.45
N ILE A 82 -6.13 -6.05 -14.45
CA ILE A 82 -5.08 -5.72 -13.50
C ILE A 82 -3.89 -5.19 -14.28
N LYS A 83 -3.41 -4.00 -13.97
CA LYS A 83 -2.29 -3.35 -14.63
C LYS A 83 -1.19 -3.04 -13.62
N GLU A 84 0.05 -3.41 -13.93
CA GLU A 84 1.20 -2.94 -13.15
C GLU A 84 1.43 -1.45 -13.35
N THR A 85 1.61 -0.71 -12.27
CA THR A 85 1.81 0.74 -12.30
C THR A 85 2.82 1.19 -11.25
N ASN A 86 3.51 2.28 -11.53
CA ASN A 86 4.35 2.99 -10.55
C ASN A 86 3.75 4.34 -10.17
N ASN A 87 2.48 4.58 -10.49
CA ASN A 87 1.84 5.87 -10.23
C ASN A 87 1.87 6.18 -8.72
N PRO A 88 2.50 7.28 -8.27
CA PRO A 88 2.57 7.64 -6.86
C PRO A 88 1.26 8.22 -6.34
N ILE A 89 0.37 8.67 -7.24
CA ILE A 89 -0.86 9.38 -6.89
C ILE A 89 -1.96 8.39 -6.53
N SER A 90 -2.66 8.68 -5.46
CA SER A 90 -3.88 8.01 -5.00
C SER A 90 -3.75 6.52 -4.69
N SER A 91 -3.20 6.17 -3.53
CA SER A 91 -3.38 4.80 -3.06
C SER A 91 -3.00 4.61 -1.60
N PRO A 92 -3.70 3.75 -0.90
CA PRO A 92 -3.25 3.22 0.38
C PRO A 92 -2.09 2.21 0.21
N ALA A 93 -1.13 2.51 -0.66
CA ALA A 93 -0.02 1.60 -0.94
C ALA A 93 1.30 2.18 -0.44
N ALA A 94 1.99 1.43 0.41
CA ALA A 94 3.26 1.82 1.02
C ALA A 94 4.49 1.60 0.12
N SER A 95 4.32 1.35 -1.18
CA SER A 95 5.39 1.06 -2.14
C SER A 95 5.06 1.60 -3.52
N LEU A 96 6.08 1.90 -4.34
CA LEU A 96 5.93 2.27 -5.75
C LEU A 96 5.73 1.06 -6.69
N ASP A 97 6.00 -0.15 -6.23
CA ASP A 97 5.69 -1.38 -6.96
C ASP A 97 4.23 -1.75 -6.72
N ARG A 98 3.37 -1.30 -7.61
CA ARG A 98 1.91 -1.28 -7.46
C ARG A 98 1.22 -2.02 -8.58
N ILE A 99 -0.02 -2.43 -8.30
CA ILE A 99 -0.98 -2.89 -9.30
C ILE A 99 -2.26 -2.07 -9.18
N GLU A 100 -2.81 -1.70 -10.31
CA GLU A 100 -4.12 -1.07 -10.42
C GLU A 100 -5.13 -2.12 -10.86
N ILE A 101 -6.18 -2.28 -10.08
CA ILE A 101 -7.27 -3.23 -10.30
C ILE A 101 -8.48 -2.45 -10.78
N PHE A 102 -8.90 -2.71 -12.01
CA PHE A 102 -10.08 -2.09 -12.63
C PHE A 102 -11.30 -2.99 -12.45
N TYR A 103 -12.33 -2.46 -11.81
CA TYR A 103 -13.58 -3.16 -11.58
C TYR A 103 -14.75 -2.20 -11.81
N GLU A 104 -15.82 -2.69 -12.43
CA GLU A 104 -16.96 -1.87 -12.82
C GLU A 104 -16.54 -0.58 -13.57
N LYS A 105 -16.77 0.60 -12.97
CA LYS A 105 -16.36 1.91 -13.50
C LYS A 105 -15.27 2.56 -12.61
N GLN A 106 -14.66 1.80 -11.72
CA GLN A 106 -13.69 2.29 -10.74
C GLN A 106 -12.36 1.53 -10.84
N SER A 107 -11.35 2.06 -10.18
CA SER A 107 -10.10 1.36 -9.97
C SER A 107 -9.60 1.54 -8.53
N VAL A 108 -8.83 0.56 -8.07
CA VAL A 108 -8.11 0.63 -6.81
C VAL A 108 -6.66 0.25 -7.03
N ILE A 109 -5.75 1.06 -6.47
CA ILE A 109 -4.31 0.81 -6.56
C ILE A 109 -3.86 0.18 -5.24
N ILE A 110 -3.17 -0.94 -5.33
CA ILE A 110 -2.64 -1.68 -4.19
C ILE A 110 -1.20 -2.12 -4.44
N SER A 111 -0.50 -2.51 -3.38
CA SER A 111 0.90 -2.97 -3.45
C SER A 111 1.09 -4.23 -2.60
N PRO A 112 0.62 -5.39 -3.06
CA PRO A 112 0.78 -6.63 -2.31
C PRO A 112 2.25 -7.07 -2.28
N LYS A 113 2.73 -7.55 -1.12
CA LYS A 113 4.11 -8.03 -0.96
C LYS A 113 4.42 -9.20 -1.89
N GLN A 114 3.47 -10.11 -2.04
CA GLN A 114 3.56 -11.29 -2.91
C GLN A 114 2.69 -11.07 -4.16
N LYS A 115 3.10 -10.13 -5.00
CA LYS A 115 2.32 -9.65 -6.16
C LYS A 115 1.89 -10.78 -7.10
N THR A 116 2.81 -11.64 -7.51
CA THR A 116 2.53 -12.76 -8.44
C THR A 116 1.54 -13.75 -7.82
N GLU A 117 1.74 -14.14 -6.57
CA GLU A 117 0.83 -15.04 -5.87
C GLU A 117 -0.56 -14.44 -5.70
N PHE A 118 -0.62 -13.14 -5.38
CA PHE A 118 -1.87 -12.39 -5.27
C PHE A 118 -2.65 -12.36 -6.59
N ILE A 119 -1.97 -12.04 -7.70
CA ILE A 119 -2.58 -12.03 -9.04
C ILE A 119 -3.07 -13.43 -9.41
N ASN A 120 -2.25 -14.46 -9.21
CA ASN A 120 -2.63 -15.85 -9.51
C ASN A 120 -3.83 -16.30 -8.68
N HIS A 121 -3.94 -15.87 -7.42
CA HIS A 121 -5.09 -16.16 -6.59
C HIS A 121 -6.37 -15.50 -7.14
N LEU A 122 -6.30 -14.24 -7.59
CA LEU A 122 -7.45 -13.59 -8.24
C LEU A 122 -7.83 -14.28 -9.56
N LEU A 123 -6.85 -14.69 -10.36
CA LEU A 123 -7.07 -15.44 -11.62
C LEU A 123 -7.68 -16.81 -11.38
N SER A 124 -7.36 -17.49 -10.29
CA SER A 124 -7.98 -18.78 -9.94
C SER A 124 -9.47 -18.65 -9.63
N ILE A 125 -9.91 -17.48 -9.16
CA ILE A 125 -11.31 -17.18 -8.87
C ILE A 125 -12.03 -16.66 -10.12
N ASN A 126 -11.38 -15.72 -10.84
CA ASN A 126 -11.92 -15.14 -12.07
C ASN A 126 -10.86 -15.19 -13.20
N PRO A 127 -10.87 -16.26 -14.03
CA PRO A 127 -9.92 -16.40 -15.13
C PRO A 127 -10.09 -15.38 -16.26
N ARG A 128 -11.17 -14.58 -16.25
CA ARG A 128 -11.45 -13.57 -17.30
C ARG A 128 -10.68 -12.27 -17.09
N ILE A 129 -9.93 -12.14 -15.98
CA ILE A 129 -9.17 -10.95 -15.68
C ILE A 129 -8.01 -10.81 -16.66
N GLU A 130 -7.96 -9.69 -17.38
CA GLU A 130 -6.82 -9.30 -18.20
C GLU A 130 -5.67 -8.81 -17.31
N VAL A 131 -4.48 -9.38 -17.43
CA VAL A 131 -3.32 -8.92 -16.66
C VAL A 131 -2.30 -8.27 -17.60
N ILE A 132 -1.99 -6.98 -17.34
CA ILE A 132 -0.98 -6.24 -18.09
C ILE A 132 0.23 -6.01 -17.18
N TYR A 133 1.31 -6.68 -17.51
CA TYR A 133 2.60 -6.49 -16.88
C TYR A 133 3.31 -5.28 -17.50
N LYS A 134 4.09 -4.58 -16.67
CA LYS A 134 4.95 -3.51 -17.17
C LYS A 134 6.08 -4.10 -18.00
N ALA A 135 6.36 -3.49 -19.15
CA ALA A 135 7.57 -3.79 -19.90
C ALA A 135 8.81 -3.51 -19.02
N LYS A 136 9.77 -4.46 -19.04
CA LYS A 136 11.06 -4.30 -18.34
C LYS A 136 11.93 -3.27 -19.04
#